data_6e226e442350de585d50f0eec79ab3c4
#
_entry.id   6e226e442350de585d50f0eec79ab3c4
#
_cell.length_a   1.000
_cell.length_b   1.000
_cell.length_c   1.000
_cell.angle_alpha   90.00
_cell.angle_beta   90.00
_cell.angle_gamma   90.00
#
_symmetry.space_group_name_H-M   'P 1'
#
loop_
_entity.id
_entity.type
_entity.pdbx_description
1 polymer ?
#
loop_
_entity_poly.entity_id
_entity_poly.type
_entity_poly.pdbx_seq_one_letter_code
_entity_poly.pdbx_strand_id
1 'polypeptide(L)'
;MIRSPPTGARNADIPDWELLTRDDFPALSPALAPSGGRWLVRGVGAGYTSWAMDVSLFDYSLPAELIAQEPAEPRDASRLLVLDRGRDAREDRMFGDLPELLRAGDCLVANRSRVIPARVLGTTIEGGRPVELVLLRPVAERRWAALVRPGRRCRAGTRVDLANGAARARIVGEEPGGARVVEIEGPWEVRELLERHGLPPLPPYIERHDAPKPEDRERYQTVYAREDGSVAAPTAGLHFTPELLARLAGWGVAMHFLTLHVGPGTFRPLRGARLDEHRMEAEPIEIPEATARAVREAKRDGRRVVAVGTTTTRALEWAAGADGRPRAGAGDADLFIRPGHHFRVVDALITNFHLPRSTLLVLVAAFAGRAPVLDAYRHAVAARYRFYSYGDAMLIQ
;
A
#
# COMPACT_ATOMS: atom_id res chain seq x y z
N MET A 1 46.03 1.66 -31.72
CA MET A 1 44.88 0.83 -32.17
C MET A 1 44.17 0.30 -30.93
N ILE A 2 43.11 0.97 -30.49
CA ILE A 2 42.32 0.58 -29.34
C ILE A 2 41.06 -0.08 -29.89
N ARG A 3 40.87 -1.36 -29.61
CA ARG A 3 39.71 -2.13 -30.02
C ARG A 3 38.54 -1.83 -29.09
N SER A 4 37.41 -1.43 -29.65
CA SER A 4 36.12 -1.30 -28.99
C SER A 4 35.56 -2.67 -28.56
N PRO A 5 34.85 -2.77 -27.41
CA PRO A 5 34.17 -4.00 -27.02
C PRO A 5 32.85 -4.21 -27.79
N PRO A 6 32.34 -5.44 -27.90
CA PRO A 6 31.16 -5.76 -28.68
C PRO A 6 29.89 -5.32 -27.99
N THR A 7 29.03 -4.61 -28.72
CA THR A 7 27.63 -4.37 -28.42
C THR A 7 26.82 -5.67 -28.55
N GLY A 8 26.08 -6.07 -27.53
CA GLY A 8 25.12 -7.18 -27.64
C GLY A 8 24.77 -7.88 -26.37
N ALA A 9 24.25 -7.15 -25.35
CA ALA A 9 23.42 -7.76 -24.30
C ALA A 9 21.97 -7.47 -24.63
N ARG A 10 21.21 -8.51 -25.01
CA ARG A 10 19.77 -8.45 -25.20
C ARG A 10 19.12 -8.29 -23.83
N ASN A 11 18.20 -7.33 -23.73
CA ASN A 11 17.33 -7.12 -22.56
C ASN A 11 16.67 -8.44 -22.16
N ALA A 12 16.89 -8.85 -20.91
CA ALA A 12 16.16 -9.94 -20.28
C ALA A 12 14.71 -9.50 -20.06
N ASP A 13 13.78 -10.38 -20.40
CA ASP A 13 12.33 -10.21 -20.29
C ASP A 13 11.88 -9.70 -18.92
N ILE A 14 11.28 -8.51 -18.87
CA ILE A 14 10.68 -7.90 -17.70
C ILE A 14 9.28 -8.51 -17.46
N PRO A 15 8.93 -8.98 -16.25
CA PRO A 15 7.65 -9.63 -15.99
C PRO A 15 6.46 -8.65 -15.93
N ASP A 16 5.26 -9.11 -16.32
CA ASP A 16 4.01 -8.36 -16.50
C ASP A 16 3.48 -7.55 -15.28
N TRP A 17 4.06 -7.68 -14.10
CA TRP A 17 3.71 -6.84 -12.94
C TRP A 17 4.80 -5.81 -12.61
N GLU A 18 5.95 -5.91 -13.26
CA GLU A 18 7.00 -4.87 -13.26
C GLU A 18 6.68 -3.70 -14.19
N LEU A 19 5.51 -3.71 -14.85
CA LEU A 19 5.02 -2.65 -15.74
C LEU A 19 4.73 -1.33 -15.00
N LEU A 20 5.65 -0.94 -14.15
CA LEU A 20 5.93 0.44 -13.75
C LEU A 20 7.30 0.88 -14.31
N THR A 21 7.67 0.40 -15.48
CA THR A 21 8.84 0.89 -16.20
C THR A 21 8.50 2.13 -17.02
N ARG A 22 9.52 2.92 -17.37
CA ARG A 22 9.43 4.17 -18.14
C ARG A 22 8.61 4.08 -19.43
N ASP A 23 8.39 2.90 -19.98
CA ASP A 23 7.77 2.69 -21.29
C ASP A 23 6.24 2.59 -21.24
N ASP A 24 5.63 2.49 -20.04
CA ASP A 24 4.17 2.53 -19.87
C ASP A 24 3.60 3.95 -19.74
N PHE A 25 4.45 4.96 -19.79
CA PHE A 25 4.04 6.34 -19.85
C PHE A 25 4.24 6.85 -21.28
N PRO A 26 3.17 7.02 -22.09
CA PRO A 26 3.32 7.58 -23.42
C PRO A 26 3.88 8.99 -23.31
N ALA A 27 5.00 9.22 -23.99
CA ALA A 27 5.55 10.54 -24.20
C ALA A 27 4.46 11.42 -24.82
N LEU A 28 4.05 12.48 -24.14
CA LEU A 28 3.14 13.47 -24.66
C LEU A 28 3.83 14.22 -25.81
N SER A 29 3.45 13.87 -27.03
CA SER A 29 3.73 14.72 -28.20
C SER A 29 2.95 16.04 -28.07
N PRO A 30 3.57 17.20 -28.31
CA PRO A 30 2.86 18.46 -28.33
C PRO A 30 2.14 18.61 -29.67
N ALA A 31 0.85 18.36 -29.71
CA ALA A 31 0.03 18.67 -30.88
C ALA A 31 -1.34 19.19 -30.50
N LEU A 32 -1.52 20.48 -30.86
CA LEU A 32 -2.75 21.16 -31.21
C LEU A 32 -3.80 21.46 -30.15
N ALA A 33 -3.76 22.71 -29.69
CA ALA A 33 -4.91 23.37 -29.08
C ALA A 33 -5.99 23.65 -30.15
N PRO A 34 -7.27 23.36 -29.88
CA PRO A 34 -8.36 23.93 -30.66
C PRO A 34 -8.77 25.28 -30.07
N SER A 35 -8.87 26.24 -30.96
CA SER A 35 -9.32 27.61 -30.76
C SER A 35 -10.82 27.66 -30.41
N GLY A 36 -11.17 28.49 -29.41
CA GLY A 36 -12.43 29.22 -29.35
C GLY A 36 -13.67 28.44 -28.87
N GLY A 37 -13.92 28.45 -27.56
CA GLY A 37 -15.22 28.09 -26.98
C GLY A 37 -15.50 28.91 -25.72
N ARG A 38 -16.43 29.87 -25.84
CA ARG A 38 -16.95 30.73 -24.78
C ARG A 38 -17.54 29.91 -23.65
N TRP A 39 -16.95 29.98 -22.46
CA TRP A 39 -17.53 29.39 -21.25
C TRP A 39 -18.62 30.33 -20.68
N LEU A 40 -19.88 29.94 -20.82
CA LEU A 40 -20.99 30.53 -20.08
C LEU A 40 -20.95 29.97 -18.65
N VAL A 41 -20.53 30.80 -17.71
CA VAL A 41 -20.74 30.56 -16.27
C VAL A 41 -22.23 30.81 -16.01
N ARG A 42 -23.02 29.75 -15.84
CA ARG A 42 -24.32 29.81 -15.16
C ARG A 42 -24.19 29.12 -13.82
N GLY A 43 -24.46 29.86 -12.78
CA GLY A 43 -24.37 29.47 -11.39
C GLY A 43 -25.44 28.48 -10.94
N VAL A 44 -25.17 27.95 -9.75
CA VAL A 44 -26.06 27.37 -8.74
C VAL A 44 -26.54 25.94 -8.96
N GLY A 45 -26.06 25.06 -8.08
CA GLY A 45 -26.84 23.94 -7.55
C GLY A 45 -27.06 22.76 -8.48
N ALA A 46 -26.01 22.04 -8.86
CA ALA A 46 -26.20 20.70 -9.38
C ALA A 46 -25.25 19.77 -8.61
N GLY A 47 -25.82 18.84 -7.87
CA GLY A 47 -25.09 17.77 -7.24
C GLY A 47 -24.17 17.11 -8.28
N TYR A 48 -22.89 17.07 -7.98
CA TYR A 48 -21.91 16.33 -8.78
C TYR A 48 -22.35 14.87 -8.78
N THR A 49 -22.97 14.43 -9.87
CA THR A 49 -23.10 13.00 -10.15
C THR A 49 -21.67 12.48 -10.38
N SER A 50 -21.15 11.76 -9.40
CA SER A 50 -19.75 11.31 -9.27
C SER A 50 -19.31 10.22 -10.28
N TRP A 51 -19.93 10.13 -11.44
CA TRP A 51 -19.94 8.92 -12.26
C TRP A 51 -18.85 8.84 -13.34
N ALA A 52 -18.01 9.86 -13.52
CA ALA A 52 -17.07 9.89 -14.65
C ALA A 52 -15.76 10.60 -14.31
N MET A 53 -15.08 10.17 -13.25
CA MET A 53 -13.81 10.80 -12.89
C MET A 53 -12.66 10.07 -13.58
N ASP A 54 -11.85 10.81 -14.34
CA ASP A 54 -10.69 10.31 -15.06
C ASP A 54 -9.53 10.04 -14.09
N VAL A 55 -8.86 8.91 -14.26
CA VAL A 55 -7.68 8.50 -13.46
C VAL A 55 -6.51 9.49 -13.63
N SER A 56 -6.38 10.13 -14.81
CA SER A 56 -5.34 11.13 -15.08
C SER A 56 -5.42 12.37 -14.17
N LEU A 57 -6.58 12.63 -13.57
CA LEU A 57 -6.74 13.70 -12.58
C LEU A 57 -5.93 13.48 -11.29
N PHE A 58 -5.44 12.26 -11.07
CA PHE A 58 -4.62 11.86 -9.92
C PHE A 58 -3.18 11.55 -10.33
N ASP A 59 -2.73 12.22 -11.39
CA ASP A 59 -1.36 12.10 -11.90
C ASP A 59 -0.49 13.25 -11.41
N TYR A 60 0.79 12.95 -11.21
CA TYR A 60 1.83 13.94 -10.91
C TYR A 60 3.19 13.38 -11.33
N SER A 61 4.16 14.26 -11.57
CA SER A 61 5.53 13.85 -11.90
C SER A 61 6.29 13.46 -10.64
N LEU A 62 6.77 12.22 -10.58
CA LEU A 62 7.59 11.69 -9.49
C LEU A 62 8.96 11.27 -10.05
N PRO A 63 10.06 11.98 -9.70
CA PRO A 63 11.40 11.54 -10.01
C PRO A 63 11.74 10.20 -9.34
N ALA A 64 12.29 9.25 -10.08
CA ALA A 64 12.57 7.90 -9.59
C ALA A 64 13.53 7.88 -8.38
N GLU A 65 14.47 8.83 -8.35
CA GLU A 65 15.43 8.98 -7.25
C GLU A 65 14.79 9.38 -5.90
N LEU A 66 13.53 9.82 -5.90
CA LEU A 66 12.79 10.11 -4.66
C LEU A 66 12.10 8.87 -4.07
N ILE A 67 12.09 7.76 -4.78
CA ILE A 67 11.54 6.50 -4.27
C ILE A 67 12.53 5.90 -3.27
N ALA A 68 12.15 5.84 -2.00
CA ALA A 68 13.03 5.38 -0.93
C ALA A 68 13.34 3.89 -1.05
N GLN A 69 14.60 3.54 -1.07
CA GLN A 69 15.08 2.16 -1.11
C GLN A 69 15.37 1.60 0.29
N GLU A 70 15.58 2.49 1.28
CA GLU A 70 15.87 2.15 2.67
C GLU A 70 14.99 3.01 3.61
N PRO A 71 14.53 2.45 4.75
CA PRO A 71 13.81 3.22 5.75
C PRO A 71 14.70 4.25 6.44
N ALA A 72 14.09 5.24 7.10
CA ALA A 72 14.83 6.16 7.98
C ALA A 72 15.39 5.42 9.19
N GLU A 73 16.51 5.91 9.73
CA GLU A 73 17.13 5.43 10.96
C GLU A 73 17.46 6.63 11.86
N PRO A 74 16.85 6.71 13.08
CA PRO A 74 15.73 5.89 13.55
C PRO A 74 14.47 6.07 12.70
N ARG A 75 13.47 5.20 12.86
CA ARG A 75 12.24 5.19 12.05
C ARG A 75 11.49 6.52 12.08
N ASP A 76 11.43 7.17 13.24
CA ASP A 76 10.77 8.45 13.48
C ASP A 76 11.60 9.69 13.08
N ALA A 77 12.81 9.47 12.53
CA ALA A 77 13.59 10.50 11.85
C ALA A 77 13.13 10.76 10.40
N SER A 78 12.07 10.09 9.92
CA SER A 78 11.44 10.44 8.66
C SER A 78 10.79 11.83 8.73
N ARG A 79 10.68 12.50 7.58
CA ARG A 79 9.99 13.80 7.51
C ARG A 79 8.47 13.59 7.56
N LEU A 80 7.77 14.61 8.02
CA LEU A 80 6.32 14.64 8.12
C LEU A 80 5.79 15.93 7.49
N LEU A 81 5.02 15.82 6.42
CA LEU A 81 4.30 16.96 5.86
C LEU A 81 2.92 17.04 6.53
N VAL A 82 2.70 18.09 7.32
CA VAL A 82 1.40 18.37 7.94
C VAL A 82 0.54 19.17 6.95
N LEU A 83 -0.66 18.68 6.65
CA LEU A 83 -1.65 19.35 5.81
C LEU A 83 -2.91 19.65 6.65
N ASP A 84 -3.20 20.92 6.87
CA ASP A 84 -4.43 21.38 7.51
C ASP A 84 -5.51 21.61 6.44
N ARG A 85 -6.53 20.74 6.43
CA ARG A 85 -7.63 20.79 5.44
C ARG A 85 -8.51 22.04 5.61
N GLY A 86 -8.62 22.51 6.85
CA GLY A 86 -9.50 23.65 7.17
C GLY A 86 -8.91 24.99 6.75
N ARG A 87 -7.59 25.07 6.66
CA ARG A 87 -6.86 26.32 6.37
C ARG A 87 -6.12 26.32 5.05
N ASP A 88 -6.12 25.19 4.33
CA ASP A 88 -5.28 24.97 3.14
C ASP A 88 -3.80 25.34 3.39
N ALA A 89 -3.33 25.01 4.60
CA ALA A 89 -1.99 25.30 5.06
C ALA A 89 -1.17 24.01 5.20
N ARG A 90 0.13 24.12 4.97
CA ARG A 90 1.08 23.01 5.13
C ARG A 90 2.30 23.43 5.93
N GLU A 91 2.88 22.47 6.64
CA GLU A 91 4.07 22.66 7.46
C GLU A 91 4.99 21.45 7.32
N ASP A 92 6.29 21.69 7.16
CA ASP A 92 7.33 20.66 7.15
C ASP A 92 7.78 20.37 8.59
N ARG A 93 7.66 19.12 9.02
CA ARG A 93 7.99 18.61 10.35
C ARG A 93 8.77 17.30 10.27
N MET A 94 9.13 16.75 11.42
CA MET A 94 9.65 15.40 11.58
C MET A 94 8.56 14.49 12.15
N PHE A 95 8.60 13.19 11.84
CA PHE A 95 7.62 12.25 12.37
C PHE A 95 7.69 12.14 13.90
N GLY A 96 8.87 12.30 14.48
CA GLY A 96 9.09 12.37 15.91
C GLY A 96 8.38 13.52 16.64
N ASP A 97 7.88 14.53 15.89
CA ASP A 97 7.12 15.67 16.43
C ASP A 97 5.62 15.36 16.64
N LEU A 98 5.15 14.15 16.31
CA LEU A 98 3.74 13.77 16.46
C LEU A 98 3.12 14.10 17.82
N PRO A 99 3.81 13.98 18.97
CA PRO A 99 3.24 14.38 20.26
C PRO A 99 2.86 15.86 20.36
N GLU A 100 3.50 16.75 19.57
CA GLU A 100 3.17 18.17 19.50
C GLU A 100 1.98 18.46 18.56
N LEU A 101 1.71 17.56 17.63
CA LEU A 101 0.70 17.69 16.56
C LEU A 101 -0.63 17.02 16.92
N LEU A 102 -0.56 15.95 17.71
CA LEU A 102 -1.73 15.26 18.22
C LEU A 102 -2.23 15.89 19.53
N ARG A 103 -3.51 15.72 19.81
CA ARG A 103 -4.16 16.28 20.99
C ARG A 103 -4.33 15.21 22.05
N ALA A 104 -4.16 15.58 23.32
CA ALA A 104 -4.56 14.70 24.42
C ALA A 104 -6.03 14.24 24.25
N GLY A 105 -6.25 12.94 24.35
CA GLY A 105 -7.55 12.32 24.09
C GLY A 105 -7.79 11.88 22.64
N ASP A 106 -6.90 12.16 21.68
CA ASP A 106 -7.02 11.59 20.34
C ASP A 106 -7.02 10.06 20.39
N CYS A 107 -7.90 9.45 19.61
CA CYS A 107 -8.01 7.99 19.46
C CYS A 107 -7.20 7.58 18.22
N LEU A 108 -5.97 7.14 18.41
CA LEU A 108 -5.09 6.69 17.33
C LEU A 108 -5.38 5.23 17.01
N VAL A 109 -5.71 4.92 15.77
CA VAL A 109 -6.01 3.54 15.34
C VAL A 109 -5.01 3.11 14.27
N ALA A 110 -4.43 1.91 14.43
CA ALA A 110 -3.45 1.35 13.51
C ALA A 110 -3.73 -0.09 13.13
N ASN A 111 -3.20 -0.52 11.99
CA ASN A 111 -3.26 -1.90 11.53
C ASN A 111 -2.07 -2.69 12.09
N ARG A 112 -2.34 -3.74 12.89
CA ARG A 112 -1.33 -4.61 13.52
C ARG A 112 -1.03 -5.89 12.75
N SER A 113 -1.49 -5.99 11.49
CA SER A 113 -1.17 -7.16 10.68
C SER A 113 0.34 -7.31 10.50
N ARG A 114 0.81 -8.55 10.53
CA ARG A 114 2.22 -8.92 10.38
C ARG A 114 2.45 -9.52 9.00
N VAL A 115 3.51 -9.05 8.34
CA VAL A 115 3.91 -9.56 7.03
C VAL A 115 4.53 -10.93 7.20
N ILE A 116 3.99 -11.92 6.50
CA ILE A 116 4.59 -13.26 6.44
C ILE A 116 5.73 -13.27 5.40
N PRO A 117 6.78 -14.09 5.56
CA PRO A 117 7.86 -14.22 4.59
C PRO A 117 7.39 -15.00 3.35
N ALA A 118 6.40 -14.44 2.65
CA ALA A 118 5.59 -15.11 1.64
C ALA A 118 6.33 -15.38 0.32
N ARG A 119 7.50 -14.78 0.11
CA ARG A 119 8.28 -14.86 -1.13
C ARG A 119 9.22 -16.05 -1.08
N VAL A 120 9.08 -17.00 -2.00
CA VAL A 120 9.93 -18.18 -2.11
C VAL A 120 10.55 -18.27 -3.49
N LEU A 121 11.86 -18.41 -3.55
CA LEU A 121 12.60 -18.60 -4.80
C LEU A 121 12.71 -20.08 -5.14
N GLY A 122 12.72 -20.38 -6.42
CA GLY A 122 12.88 -21.75 -6.90
C GLY A 122 13.32 -21.81 -8.36
N THR A 123 13.33 -23.02 -8.90
CA THR A 123 13.62 -23.28 -10.30
C THR A 123 12.63 -24.28 -10.89
N THR A 124 12.24 -24.10 -12.14
CA THR A 124 11.41 -25.12 -12.82
C THR A 124 12.17 -26.44 -12.90
N ILE A 125 11.52 -27.57 -12.54
CA ILE A 125 12.13 -28.91 -12.64
C ILE A 125 12.49 -29.21 -14.10
N GLU A 126 11.59 -28.85 -15.03
CA GLU A 126 11.84 -28.94 -16.44
C GLU A 126 12.54 -27.67 -16.95
N GLY A 127 13.86 -27.76 -17.13
CA GLY A 127 14.68 -26.71 -17.76
C GLY A 127 15.37 -25.74 -16.83
N GLY A 128 15.30 -25.92 -15.49
CA GLY A 128 16.14 -25.21 -14.50
C GLY A 128 15.98 -23.68 -14.50
N ARG A 129 14.82 -23.17 -14.91
CA ARG A 129 14.62 -21.70 -15.02
C ARG A 129 14.22 -21.11 -13.67
N PRO A 130 14.75 -19.94 -13.29
CA PRO A 130 14.37 -19.31 -12.04
C PRO A 130 12.87 -18.95 -12.03
N VAL A 131 12.27 -19.18 -10.87
CA VAL A 131 10.85 -18.87 -10.58
C VAL A 131 10.78 -18.25 -9.20
N GLU A 132 9.95 -17.23 -9.08
CA GLU A 132 9.57 -16.62 -7.82
C GLU A 132 8.09 -16.89 -7.55
N LEU A 133 7.79 -17.34 -6.35
CA LEU A 133 6.43 -17.46 -5.82
C LEU A 133 6.23 -16.47 -4.69
N VAL A 134 5.12 -15.72 -4.71
CA VAL A 134 4.65 -14.97 -3.54
C VAL A 134 3.32 -15.58 -3.12
N LEU A 135 3.33 -16.30 -2.01
CA LEU A 135 2.14 -16.97 -1.48
C LEU A 135 1.21 -15.94 -0.82
N LEU A 136 -0.04 -15.87 -1.29
CA LEU A 136 -0.99 -14.84 -0.87
C LEU A 136 -1.90 -15.29 0.27
N ARG A 137 -2.58 -16.43 0.08
CA ARG A 137 -3.53 -16.99 1.03
C ARG A 137 -3.73 -18.48 0.80
N PRO A 138 -4.10 -19.26 1.82
CA PRO A 138 -4.49 -20.65 1.63
C PRO A 138 -5.81 -20.73 0.85
N VAL A 139 -5.91 -21.73 -0.03
CA VAL A 139 -7.12 -22.12 -0.76
C VAL A 139 -7.62 -23.48 -0.28
N ALA A 140 -6.68 -24.36 0.09
CA ALA A 140 -6.91 -25.64 0.74
C ALA A 140 -5.66 -25.99 1.56
N GLU A 141 -5.65 -27.14 2.24
CA GLU A 141 -4.62 -27.54 3.19
C GLU A 141 -3.18 -27.28 2.70
N ARG A 142 -2.84 -27.74 1.49
CA ARG A 142 -1.51 -27.52 0.87
C ARG A 142 -1.57 -26.69 -0.41
N ARG A 143 -2.70 -26.07 -0.69
CA ARG A 143 -2.91 -25.25 -1.88
C ARG A 143 -3.04 -23.79 -1.52
N TRP A 144 -2.27 -22.97 -2.20
CA TRP A 144 -2.22 -21.54 -1.97
C TRP A 144 -2.43 -20.77 -3.28
N ALA A 145 -3.16 -19.67 -3.19
CA ALA A 145 -3.10 -18.64 -4.21
C ALA A 145 -1.73 -17.97 -4.15
N ALA A 146 -1.08 -17.80 -5.30
CA ALA A 146 0.26 -17.24 -5.40
C ALA A 146 0.43 -16.35 -6.63
N LEU A 147 1.19 -15.29 -6.52
CA LEU A 147 1.79 -14.64 -7.67
C LEU A 147 3.00 -15.46 -8.09
N VAL A 148 3.17 -15.67 -9.39
CA VAL A 148 4.25 -16.49 -9.95
C VAL A 148 4.98 -15.69 -11.02
N ARG A 149 6.30 -15.66 -10.95
CA ARG A 149 7.16 -15.04 -11.94
C ARG A 149 8.14 -16.07 -12.54
N PRO A 150 8.29 -16.08 -13.85
CA PRO A 150 7.53 -15.40 -14.90
C PRO A 150 6.16 -16.07 -15.11
N GLY A 151 5.05 -15.32 -14.99
CA GLY A 151 3.68 -15.88 -15.02
C GLY A 151 3.32 -16.54 -16.35
N ARG A 152 3.72 -15.97 -17.49
CA ARG A 152 3.41 -16.50 -18.84
C ARG A 152 4.01 -17.88 -19.10
N ARG A 153 5.12 -18.21 -18.46
CA ARG A 153 5.85 -19.48 -18.64
C ARG A 153 5.48 -20.54 -17.62
N CYS A 154 4.83 -20.15 -16.54
CA CYS A 154 4.43 -21.02 -15.44
C CYS A 154 2.91 -21.28 -15.53
N ARG A 155 2.52 -22.27 -16.31
CA ARG A 155 1.12 -22.70 -16.52
C ARG A 155 0.77 -23.88 -15.62
N ALA A 156 -0.50 -24.26 -15.58
CA ALA A 156 -0.94 -25.49 -14.92
C ALA A 156 -0.12 -26.70 -15.39
N GLY A 157 0.33 -27.51 -14.45
CA GLY A 157 1.24 -28.64 -14.68
C GLY A 157 2.73 -28.30 -14.46
N THR A 158 3.13 -27.01 -14.46
CA THR A 158 4.53 -26.65 -14.19
C THR A 158 4.92 -27.06 -12.78
N ARG A 159 6.09 -27.74 -12.67
CA ARG A 159 6.68 -28.14 -11.38
C ARG A 159 7.90 -27.29 -11.08
N VAL A 160 8.00 -26.85 -9.82
CA VAL A 160 9.06 -25.97 -9.34
C VAL A 160 9.74 -26.60 -8.13
N ASP A 161 11.05 -26.66 -8.16
CA ASP A 161 11.87 -26.96 -6.99
C ASP A 161 12.05 -25.68 -6.17
N LEU A 162 11.63 -25.69 -4.92
CA LEU A 162 11.59 -24.51 -4.05
C LEU A 162 12.73 -24.56 -3.02
N ALA A 163 13.29 -23.37 -2.74
CA ALA A 163 14.27 -23.17 -1.67
C ALA A 163 15.42 -24.19 -1.71
N ASN A 164 15.98 -24.42 -2.90
CA ASN A 164 17.09 -25.34 -3.15
C ASN A 164 16.80 -26.80 -2.69
N GLY A 165 15.62 -27.31 -3.02
CA GLY A 165 15.22 -28.69 -2.73
C GLY A 165 14.50 -28.89 -1.39
N ALA A 166 14.23 -27.82 -0.62
CA ALA A 166 13.50 -27.92 0.65
C ALA A 166 12.03 -28.34 0.46
N ALA A 167 11.42 -27.94 -0.66
CA ALA A 167 10.06 -28.29 -1.03
C ALA A 167 9.88 -28.29 -2.56
N ARG A 168 8.71 -28.73 -3.02
CA ARG A 168 8.29 -28.65 -4.42
C ARG A 168 6.95 -27.94 -4.51
N ALA A 169 6.73 -27.23 -5.61
CA ALA A 169 5.42 -26.69 -5.94
C ALA A 169 4.96 -27.19 -7.31
N ARG A 170 3.67 -27.40 -7.44
CA ARG A 170 3.01 -27.70 -8.71
C ARG A 170 1.92 -26.64 -8.95
N ILE A 171 1.95 -25.99 -10.10
CA ILE A 171 0.86 -25.09 -10.49
C ILE A 171 -0.33 -25.95 -10.92
N VAL A 172 -1.45 -25.82 -10.21
CA VAL A 172 -2.64 -26.64 -10.44
C VAL A 172 -3.79 -25.88 -11.06
N GLY A 173 -3.74 -24.55 -11.07
CA GLY A 173 -4.81 -23.72 -11.64
C GLY A 173 -4.45 -22.23 -11.66
N GLU A 174 -5.44 -21.44 -12.05
CA GLU A 174 -5.38 -19.99 -12.12
C GLU A 174 -6.64 -19.40 -11.46
N GLU A 175 -6.46 -18.31 -10.68
CA GLU A 175 -7.55 -17.54 -10.10
C GLU A 175 -7.86 -16.27 -10.92
N PRO A 176 -9.06 -15.70 -10.77
CA PRO A 176 -9.36 -14.37 -11.27
C PRO A 176 -8.30 -13.36 -10.80
N GLY A 177 -7.88 -12.45 -11.68
CA GLY A 177 -6.82 -11.48 -11.36
C GLY A 177 -5.38 -11.96 -11.65
N GLY A 178 -5.21 -13.21 -12.16
CA GLY A 178 -3.93 -13.73 -12.65
C GLY A 178 -3.08 -14.44 -11.61
N ALA A 179 -3.56 -14.60 -10.38
CA ALA A 179 -2.90 -15.45 -9.39
C ALA A 179 -2.98 -16.93 -9.81
N ARG A 180 -1.97 -17.70 -9.44
CA ARG A 180 -1.95 -19.16 -9.67
C ARG A 180 -2.36 -19.87 -8.40
N VAL A 181 -3.03 -21.02 -8.55
CA VAL A 181 -3.18 -21.97 -7.45
C VAL A 181 -1.98 -22.91 -7.50
N VAL A 182 -1.19 -22.88 -6.45
CA VAL A 182 0.00 -23.73 -6.30
C VAL A 182 -0.24 -24.77 -5.20
N GLU A 183 0.09 -26.01 -5.48
CA GLU A 183 0.10 -27.09 -4.50
C GLU A 183 1.53 -27.32 -4.04
N ILE A 184 1.76 -27.29 -2.73
CA ILE A 184 3.10 -27.37 -2.12
C ILE A 184 3.31 -28.75 -1.53
N GLU A 185 4.36 -29.42 -1.96
CA GLU A 185 4.77 -30.74 -1.53
C GLU A 185 6.11 -30.63 -0.77
N GLY A 186 6.24 -31.35 0.33
CA GLY A 186 7.47 -31.38 1.13
C GLY A 186 7.21 -31.82 2.57
N PRO A 187 8.27 -31.89 3.37
CA PRO A 187 8.19 -32.37 4.76
C PRO A 187 7.57 -31.34 5.72
N TRP A 188 7.50 -30.06 5.31
CA TRP A 188 7.05 -28.94 6.14
C TRP A 188 5.58 -28.63 5.88
N GLU A 189 4.89 -28.13 6.92
CA GLU A 189 3.69 -27.35 6.69
C GLU A 189 4.06 -26.06 5.95
N VAL A 190 3.12 -25.52 5.12
CA VAL A 190 3.43 -24.37 4.25
C VAL A 190 3.90 -23.17 5.07
N ARG A 191 3.29 -22.92 6.23
CA ARG A 191 3.73 -21.83 7.13
C ARG A 191 5.16 -22.04 7.64
N GLU A 192 5.50 -23.26 8.03
CA GLU A 192 6.84 -23.60 8.48
C GLU A 192 7.89 -23.49 7.35
N LEU A 193 7.54 -23.92 6.14
CA LEU A 193 8.37 -23.71 4.95
C LEU A 193 8.66 -22.21 4.76
N LEU A 194 7.64 -21.35 4.87
CA LEU A 194 7.81 -19.90 4.75
C LEU A 194 8.71 -19.34 5.85
N GLU A 195 8.50 -19.72 7.10
CA GLU A 195 9.35 -19.24 8.21
C GLU A 195 10.82 -19.61 8.05
N ARG A 196 11.11 -20.81 7.54
CA ARG A 196 12.48 -21.32 7.35
C ARG A 196 13.18 -20.78 6.12
N HIS A 197 12.44 -20.66 5.01
CA HIS A 197 13.02 -20.44 3.68
C HIS A 197 12.40 -19.24 2.94
N GLY A 198 11.34 -18.64 3.47
CA GLY A 198 10.69 -17.51 2.88
C GLY A 198 11.44 -16.21 3.08
N LEU A 199 11.26 -15.31 2.14
CA LEU A 199 11.80 -13.96 2.13
C LEU A 199 10.67 -12.94 2.31
N PRO A 200 10.94 -11.74 2.85
CA PRO A 200 9.96 -10.66 2.86
C PRO A 200 9.48 -10.35 1.43
N PRO A 201 8.17 -10.28 1.20
CA PRO A 201 7.60 -9.92 -0.09
C PRO A 201 7.63 -8.39 -0.27
N LEU A 202 8.85 -7.83 -0.40
CA LEU A 202 9.03 -6.41 -0.62
C LEU A 202 8.31 -5.97 -1.91
N PRO A 203 7.72 -4.76 -1.94
CA PRO A 203 7.17 -4.20 -3.16
C PRO A 203 8.22 -4.06 -4.25
N PRO A 204 7.84 -4.14 -5.54
CA PRO A 204 8.80 -4.20 -6.66
C PRO A 204 9.67 -2.94 -6.83
N TYR A 205 9.23 -1.80 -6.30
CA TYR A 205 9.99 -0.56 -6.33
C TYR A 205 11.09 -0.47 -5.25
N ILE A 206 11.13 -1.42 -4.30
CA ILE A 206 12.25 -1.63 -3.38
C ILE A 206 13.17 -2.65 -4.04
N GLU A 207 14.20 -2.14 -4.68
CA GLU A 207 15.12 -2.96 -5.46
C GLU A 207 16.13 -3.65 -4.56
N ARG A 208 16.33 -4.95 -4.78
CA ARG A 208 17.32 -5.78 -4.09
C ARG A 208 18.09 -6.56 -5.15
N HIS A 209 19.09 -5.85 -5.75
CA HIS A 209 19.81 -6.36 -6.91
C HIS A 209 20.71 -7.56 -6.60
N ASP A 210 21.37 -7.56 -5.43
CA ASP A 210 22.38 -8.56 -5.12
C ASP A 210 21.83 -9.75 -4.31
N ALA A 211 21.16 -9.46 -3.20
CA ALA A 211 20.52 -10.45 -2.34
C ALA A 211 19.48 -9.77 -1.43
N PRO A 212 18.48 -10.52 -0.92
CA PRO A 212 17.63 -10.03 0.15
C PRO A 212 18.49 -9.66 1.37
N LYS A 213 18.24 -8.50 1.95
CA LYS A 213 18.92 -8.06 3.16
C LYS A 213 18.29 -8.77 4.38
N PRO A 214 19.07 -9.35 5.29
CA PRO A 214 18.53 -10.01 6.49
C PRO A 214 17.62 -9.10 7.31
N GLU A 215 17.97 -7.81 7.40
CA GLU A 215 17.22 -6.78 8.11
C GLU A 215 15.88 -6.43 7.48
N ASP A 216 15.65 -6.71 6.19
CA ASP A 216 14.36 -6.44 5.55
C ASP A 216 13.20 -7.17 6.24
N ARG A 217 13.47 -8.35 6.85
CA ARG A 217 12.45 -9.11 7.58
C ARG A 217 11.92 -8.34 8.79
N GLU A 218 12.77 -7.58 9.47
CA GLU A 218 12.41 -6.74 10.61
C GLU A 218 12.01 -5.34 10.18
N ARG A 219 12.74 -4.76 9.21
CA ARG A 219 12.52 -3.37 8.77
C ARG A 219 11.20 -3.19 8.02
N TYR A 220 10.71 -4.24 7.32
CA TYR A 220 9.40 -4.21 6.65
C TYR A 220 8.27 -4.71 7.56
N GLN A 221 8.38 -4.43 8.88
CA GLN A 221 7.37 -4.69 9.90
C GLN A 221 7.16 -3.45 10.76
N THR A 222 5.93 -3.23 11.24
CA THR A 222 5.67 -2.26 12.30
C THR A 222 6.14 -2.79 13.65
N VAL A 223 6.53 -1.92 14.57
CA VAL A 223 6.96 -2.32 15.93
C VAL A 223 5.85 -2.96 16.76
N TYR A 224 4.61 -2.83 16.30
CA TYR A 224 3.41 -3.41 16.92
C TYR A 224 2.76 -4.52 16.09
N ALA A 225 3.44 -5.03 15.05
CA ALA A 225 2.94 -6.13 14.22
C ALA A 225 2.70 -7.39 15.05
N ARG A 226 1.53 -8.00 14.90
CA ARG A 226 1.12 -9.15 15.72
C ARG A 226 0.44 -10.27 14.95
N GLU A 227 -0.56 -9.96 14.13
CA GLU A 227 -1.42 -10.96 13.48
C GLU A 227 -0.88 -11.33 12.09
N ASP A 228 -0.38 -12.55 11.94
CA ASP A 228 0.18 -13.06 10.67
C ASP A 228 -0.85 -13.14 9.55
N GLY A 229 -0.44 -12.82 8.33
CA GLY A 229 -1.30 -13.01 7.14
C GLY A 229 -1.18 -11.95 6.06
N SER A 230 -0.53 -10.82 6.33
CA SER A 230 -0.28 -9.79 5.31
C SER A 230 0.87 -10.19 4.37
N VAL A 231 0.74 -9.85 3.09
CA VAL A 231 1.84 -9.89 2.12
C VAL A 231 2.45 -8.50 1.87
N ALA A 232 1.93 -7.47 2.55
CA ALA A 232 2.52 -6.14 2.53
C ALA A 232 2.35 -5.48 3.90
N ALA A 233 3.32 -4.66 4.32
CA ALA A 233 3.27 -3.94 5.57
C ALA A 233 2.26 -2.78 5.53
N PRO A 234 1.59 -2.44 6.65
CA PRO A 234 0.87 -1.19 6.80
C PRO A 234 1.88 -0.04 6.95
N THR A 235 2.38 0.46 5.82
CA THR A 235 3.62 1.24 5.71
C THR A 235 3.64 2.53 6.50
N ALA A 236 2.49 3.20 6.70
CA ALA A 236 2.41 4.38 7.58
C ALA A 236 2.77 4.07 9.05
N GLY A 237 2.68 2.80 9.44
CA GLY A 237 3.08 2.33 10.76
C GLY A 237 4.58 2.08 10.90
N LEU A 238 5.34 2.04 9.81
CA LEU A 238 6.78 1.78 9.85
C LEU A 238 7.58 2.92 10.49
N HIS A 239 7.01 4.11 10.57
CA HIS A 239 7.63 5.29 11.15
C HIS A 239 7.63 5.28 12.69
N PHE A 240 6.79 4.48 13.33
CA PHE A 240 6.72 4.44 14.78
C PHE A 240 7.90 3.69 15.38
N THR A 241 8.39 4.22 16.51
CA THR A 241 9.32 3.54 17.41
C THR A 241 8.63 3.25 18.74
N PRO A 242 9.10 2.28 19.54
CA PRO A 242 8.56 2.05 20.88
C PRO A 242 8.61 3.30 21.75
N GLU A 243 9.68 4.10 21.64
CA GLU A 243 9.89 5.35 22.38
C GLU A 243 8.85 6.41 21.98
N LEU A 244 8.58 6.58 20.69
CA LEU A 244 7.53 7.49 20.20
C LEU A 244 6.15 7.06 20.70
N LEU A 245 5.85 5.77 20.69
CA LEU A 245 4.58 5.24 21.23
C LEU A 245 4.44 5.53 22.74
N ALA A 246 5.52 5.36 23.51
CA ALA A 246 5.53 5.70 24.93
C ALA A 246 5.31 7.20 25.17
N ARG A 247 5.94 8.08 24.37
CA ARG A 247 5.74 9.53 24.43
C ARG A 247 4.28 9.91 24.11
N LEU A 248 3.67 9.32 23.08
CA LEU A 248 2.27 9.55 22.73
C LEU A 248 1.33 9.12 23.86
N ALA A 249 1.57 7.94 24.46
CA ALA A 249 0.79 7.45 25.59
C ALA A 249 0.93 8.42 26.79
N GLY A 250 2.13 8.90 27.10
CA GLY A 250 2.38 9.89 28.13
C GLY A 250 1.72 11.26 27.87
N TRP A 251 1.49 11.58 26.59
CA TRP A 251 0.75 12.78 26.17
C TRP A 251 -0.78 12.61 26.23
N GLY A 252 -1.26 11.42 26.57
CA GLY A 252 -2.69 11.12 26.64
C GLY A 252 -3.33 10.71 25.31
N VAL A 253 -2.54 10.28 24.31
CA VAL A 253 -3.00 9.71 23.05
C VAL A 253 -3.11 8.20 23.21
N ALA A 254 -4.33 7.66 23.14
CA ALA A 254 -4.58 6.23 23.25
C ALA A 254 -4.47 5.53 21.88
N MET A 255 -3.61 4.49 21.79
CA MET A 255 -3.46 3.70 20.57
C MET A 255 -4.29 2.42 20.62
N HIS A 256 -5.06 2.19 19.57
CA HIS A 256 -5.92 1.02 19.37
C HIS A 256 -5.56 0.32 18.07
N PHE A 257 -5.88 -0.97 17.97
CA PHE A 257 -5.47 -1.77 16.84
C PHE A 257 -6.63 -2.50 16.19
N LEU A 258 -6.56 -2.61 14.88
CA LEU A 258 -7.35 -3.54 14.08
C LEU A 258 -6.40 -4.41 13.24
N THR A 259 -6.93 -5.43 12.61
CA THR A 259 -6.19 -6.26 11.66
C THR A 259 -6.82 -6.12 10.29
N LEU A 260 -6.04 -5.79 9.28
CA LEU A 260 -6.40 -5.88 7.86
C LEU A 260 -5.22 -6.53 7.15
N HIS A 261 -5.45 -7.70 6.55
CA HIS A 261 -4.42 -8.41 5.80
C HIS A 261 -4.27 -7.79 4.42
N VAL A 262 -3.19 -7.01 4.26
CA VAL A 262 -2.92 -6.28 3.02
C VAL A 262 -2.52 -7.23 1.92
N GLY A 263 -3.29 -7.22 0.83
CA GLY A 263 -3.01 -7.98 -0.38
C GLY A 263 -2.10 -7.23 -1.36
N PRO A 264 -1.61 -7.91 -2.41
CA PRO A 264 -0.74 -7.31 -3.42
C PRO A 264 -1.47 -6.27 -4.28
N GLY A 265 -2.79 -6.30 -4.31
CA GLY A 265 -3.63 -5.36 -5.07
C GLY A 265 -3.47 -3.91 -4.65
N THR A 266 -3.11 -3.67 -3.38
CA THR A 266 -2.92 -2.32 -2.82
C THR A 266 -1.82 -1.52 -3.53
N PHE A 267 -0.81 -2.18 -4.09
CA PHE A 267 0.29 -1.52 -4.81
C PHE A 267 0.12 -1.51 -6.34
N ARG A 268 -1.00 -2.04 -6.85
CA ARG A 268 -1.25 -2.02 -8.29
C ARG A 268 -1.75 -0.64 -8.74
N PRO A 269 -1.26 -0.12 -9.88
CA PRO A 269 -1.84 1.06 -10.49
C PRO A 269 -3.31 0.84 -10.85
N LEU A 270 -4.07 1.91 -10.87
CA LEU A 270 -5.42 1.89 -11.42
C LEU A 270 -5.37 1.50 -12.89
N ARG A 271 -6.14 0.49 -13.27
CA ARG A 271 -6.32 0.08 -14.67
C ARG A 271 -7.55 0.76 -15.24
N GLY A 272 -7.48 1.14 -16.52
CA GLY A 272 -8.55 1.88 -17.19
C GLY A 272 -8.42 3.40 -17.07
N ALA A 273 -9.26 4.11 -17.82
CA ALA A 273 -9.26 5.57 -17.83
C ALA A 273 -10.13 6.17 -16.71
N ARG A 274 -11.04 5.41 -16.14
CA ARG A 274 -12.11 5.90 -15.25
C ARG A 274 -12.09 5.21 -13.88
N LEU A 275 -12.28 5.99 -12.82
CA LEU A 275 -12.34 5.45 -11.44
C LEU A 275 -13.53 4.53 -11.20
N ASP A 276 -14.67 4.75 -11.86
CA ASP A 276 -15.89 3.96 -11.69
C ASP A 276 -15.78 2.53 -12.28
N GLU A 277 -14.82 2.29 -13.18
CA GLU A 277 -14.52 0.98 -13.73
C GLU A 277 -13.67 0.11 -12.79
N HIS A 278 -13.01 0.75 -11.82
CA HIS A 278 -12.14 0.04 -10.89
C HIS A 278 -12.94 -0.70 -9.81
N ARG A 279 -12.54 -1.95 -9.54
CA ARG A 279 -13.04 -2.77 -8.44
C ARG A 279 -11.91 -3.03 -7.45
N MET A 280 -12.14 -2.70 -6.19
CA MET A 280 -11.20 -3.06 -5.13
C MET A 280 -11.25 -4.56 -4.87
N GLU A 281 -10.08 -5.17 -4.74
CA GLU A 281 -9.98 -6.52 -4.17
C GLU A 281 -10.39 -6.46 -2.70
N ALA A 282 -11.20 -7.42 -2.26
CA ALA A 282 -11.59 -7.52 -0.86
C ALA A 282 -10.40 -7.98 -0.02
N GLU A 283 -10.18 -7.34 1.11
CA GLU A 283 -9.11 -7.68 2.05
C GLU A 283 -9.72 -8.10 3.39
N PRO A 284 -9.30 -9.28 3.94
CA PRO A 284 -9.80 -9.74 5.23
C PRO A 284 -9.48 -8.75 6.35
N ILE A 285 -10.50 -8.40 7.13
CA ILE A 285 -10.33 -7.50 8.27
C ILE A 285 -10.92 -8.11 9.54
N GLU A 286 -10.40 -7.64 10.68
CA GLU A 286 -10.97 -7.86 12.01
C GLU A 286 -10.84 -6.58 12.84
N ILE A 287 -11.95 -6.10 13.37
CA ILE A 287 -11.99 -4.99 14.32
C ILE A 287 -12.38 -5.55 15.69
N PRO A 288 -11.46 -5.57 16.66
CA PRO A 288 -11.75 -6.00 18.02
C PRO A 288 -12.82 -5.11 18.68
N GLU A 289 -13.67 -5.69 19.53
CA GLU A 289 -14.71 -4.92 20.26
C GLU A 289 -14.10 -3.77 21.08
N ALA A 290 -12.93 -3.98 21.68
CA ALA A 290 -12.24 -2.93 22.42
C ALA A 290 -11.91 -1.71 21.54
N THR A 291 -11.45 -1.94 20.29
CA THR A 291 -11.15 -0.89 19.32
C THR A 291 -12.43 -0.19 18.83
N ALA A 292 -13.44 -0.97 18.44
CA ALA A 292 -14.72 -0.41 18.00
C ALA A 292 -15.38 0.45 19.11
N ARG A 293 -15.33 -0.02 20.36
CA ARG A 293 -15.82 0.73 21.53
C ARG A 293 -15.05 2.03 21.74
N ALA A 294 -13.71 1.98 21.73
CA ALA A 294 -12.88 3.17 21.91
C ALA A 294 -13.16 4.24 20.85
N VAL A 295 -13.32 3.82 19.58
CA VAL A 295 -13.68 4.73 18.47
C VAL A 295 -15.07 5.32 18.67
N ARG A 296 -16.08 4.51 19.06
CA ARG A 296 -17.45 5.01 19.36
C ARG A 296 -17.45 6.01 20.52
N GLU A 297 -16.67 5.73 21.57
CA GLU A 297 -16.50 6.63 22.72
C GLU A 297 -15.82 7.94 22.30
N ALA A 298 -14.73 7.86 21.52
CA ALA A 298 -14.06 9.05 21.00
C ALA A 298 -15.03 9.95 20.21
N LYS A 299 -15.80 9.37 19.28
CA LYS A 299 -16.78 10.13 18.49
C LYS A 299 -17.89 10.73 19.36
N ARG A 300 -18.42 10.00 20.34
CA ARG A 300 -19.44 10.50 21.28
C ARG A 300 -18.92 11.69 22.08
N ASP A 301 -17.64 11.62 22.49
CA ASP A 301 -17.01 12.62 23.35
C ASP A 301 -16.41 13.81 22.55
N GLY A 302 -16.60 13.86 21.22
CA GLY A 302 -16.04 14.89 20.33
C GLY A 302 -14.52 14.82 20.16
N ARG A 303 -13.89 13.69 20.52
CA ARG A 303 -12.47 13.44 20.34
C ARG A 303 -12.16 12.94 18.93
N ARG A 304 -11.00 13.30 18.39
CA ARG A 304 -10.63 12.90 17.02
C ARG A 304 -10.27 11.42 16.96
N VAL A 305 -10.66 10.78 15.86
CA VAL A 305 -10.17 9.47 15.45
C VAL A 305 -9.10 9.67 14.38
N VAL A 306 -7.87 9.30 14.71
CA VAL A 306 -6.70 9.45 13.85
C VAL A 306 -6.33 8.08 13.28
N ALA A 307 -6.48 7.90 11.97
CA ALA A 307 -6.12 6.64 11.32
C ALA A 307 -4.65 6.62 10.91
N VAL A 308 -3.93 5.57 11.26
CA VAL A 308 -2.57 5.30 10.77
C VAL A 308 -2.66 4.40 9.53
N GLY A 309 -2.49 5.01 8.36
CA GLY A 309 -2.52 4.37 7.07
C GLY A 309 -3.89 4.32 6.39
N THR A 310 -3.82 4.25 5.07
CA THR A 310 -5.01 4.12 4.20
C THR A 310 -5.76 2.81 4.42
N THR A 311 -5.08 1.74 4.80
CA THR A 311 -5.69 0.45 5.15
C THR A 311 -6.56 0.56 6.40
N THR A 312 -6.07 1.23 7.45
CA THR A 312 -6.85 1.53 8.67
C THR A 312 -8.07 2.39 8.35
N THR A 313 -7.89 3.42 7.52
CA THR A 313 -8.99 4.27 7.07
C THR A 313 -10.08 3.47 6.36
N ARG A 314 -9.69 2.62 5.41
CA ARG A 314 -10.64 1.75 4.68
C ARG A 314 -11.39 0.81 5.63
N ALA A 315 -10.69 0.20 6.56
CA ALA A 315 -11.28 -0.73 7.54
C ALA A 315 -12.32 -0.02 8.43
N LEU A 316 -11.98 1.15 8.98
CA LEU A 316 -12.88 1.91 9.83
C LEU A 316 -14.11 2.43 9.07
N GLU A 317 -13.93 2.97 7.87
CA GLU A 317 -15.02 3.48 7.04
C GLU A 317 -15.89 2.34 6.48
N TRP A 318 -15.32 1.18 6.16
CA TRP A 318 -16.07 -0.01 5.76
C TRP A 318 -16.94 -0.54 6.90
N ALA A 319 -16.41 -0.56 8.12
CA ALA A 319 -17.15 -1.03 9.30
C ALA A 319 -18.18 -0.02 9.81
N ALA A 320 -18.14 1.22 9.33
CA ALA A 320 -19.04 2.27 9.78
C ALA A 320 -20.49 1.98 9.37
N GLY A 321 -21.37 1.98 10.35
CA GLY A 321 -22.81 1.97 10.10
C GLY A 321 -23.31 3.29 9.52
N ALA A 322 -24.58 3.36 9.18
CA ALA A 322 -25.22 4.59 8.73
C ALA A 322 -25.13 5.72 9.78
N ASP A 323 -24.99 5.37 11.05
CA ASP A 323 -24.83 6.25 12.20
C ASP A 323 -23.36 6.69 12.46
N GLY A 324 -22.42 6.30 11.58
CA GLY A 324 -20.99 6.60 11.72
C GLY A 324 -20.29 5.81 12.83
N ARG A 325 -20.91 4.76 13.36
CA ARG A 325 -20.34 3.94 14.43
C ARG A 325 -19.74 2.66 13.87
N PRO A 326 -18.43 2.42 14.02
CA PRO A 326 -17.83 1.19 13.52
C PRO A 326 -18.32 -0.01 14.33
N ARG A 327 -18.61 -1.09 13.60
CA ARG A 327 -18.97 -2.39 14.18
C ARG A 327 -17.71 -3.20 14.43
N ALA A 328 -17.71 -3.94 15.53
CA ALA A 328 -16.70 -4.96 15.77
C ALA A 328 -17.00 -6.23 14.96
N GLY A 329 -15.98 -7.03 14.71
CA GLY A 329 -16.08 -8.30 14.02
C GLY A 329 -15.15 -8.42 12.83
N ALA A 330 -15.21 -9.58 12.18
CA ALA A 330 -14.45 -9.91 11.00
C ALA A 330 -15.29 -9.71 9.72
N GLY A 331 -14.62 -9.51 8.59
CA GLY A 331 -15.24 -9.40 7.28
C GLY A 331 -14.21 -9.19 6.17
N ASP A 332 -14.70 -8.87 4.98
CA ASP A 332 -13.88 -8.62 3.79
C ASP A 332 -14.13 -7.20 3.30
N ALA A 333 -13.14 -6.32 3.46
CA ALA A 333 -13.24 -4.91 3.10
C ALA A 333 -12.97 -4.70 1.62
N ASP A 334 -14.01 -4.42 0.85
CA ASP A 334 -13.98 -4.10 -0.59
C ASP A 334 -14.23 -2.61 -0.90
N LEU A 335 -14.30 -1.77 0.13
CA LEU A 335 -14.62 -0.35 0.01
C LEU A 335 -13.57 0.39 -0.83
N PHE A 336 -14.01 0.97 -1.96
CA PHE A 336 -13.22 1.92 -2.74
C PHE A 336 -13.56 3.35 -2.36
N ILE A 337 -12.69 3.97 -1.55
CA ILE A 337 -12.83 5.37 -1.14
C ILE A 337 -12.32 6.26 -2.28
N ARG A 338 -13.19 7.15 -2.78
CA ARG A 338 -12.93 8.09 -3.89
C ARG A 338 -13.59 9.43 -3.61
N PRO A 339 -13.25 10.52 -4.32
CA PRO A 339 -13.89 11.81 -4.14
C PRO A 339 -15.41 11.71 -4.19
N GLY A 340 -16.06 12.34 -3.21
CA GLY A 340 -17.50 12.20 -2.93
C GLY A 340 -17.81 11.20 -1.81
N HIS A 341 -16.83 10.42 -1.32
CA HIS A 341 -17.00 9.62 -0.12
C HIS A 341 -17.18 10.52 1.12
N HIS A 342 -18.18 10.20 1.92
CA HIS A 342 -18.45 10.89 3.17
C HIS A 342 -17.78 10.13 4.33
N PHE A 343 -16.65 10.65 4.82
CA PHE A 343 -15.96 10.08 5.97
C PHE A 343 -16.80 10.24 7.23
N ARG A 344 -17.06 9.14 7.90
CA ARG A 344 -17.94 9.07 9.08
C ARG A 344 -17.17 8.85 10.37
N VAL A 345 -16.04 8.19 10.28
CA VAL A 345 -15.24 7.76 11.44
C VAL A 345 -13.95 8.54 11.53
N VAL A 346 -13.18 8.62 10.43
CA VAL A 346 -11.82 9.15 10.45
C VAL A 346 -11.82 10.67 10.37
N ASP A 347 -11.21 11.31 11.37
CA ASP A 347 -11.09 12.76 11.48
C ASP A 347 -9.72 13.29 11.03
N ALA A 348 -8.65 12.49 11.21
CA ALA A 348 -7.29 12.79 10.75
C ALA A 348 -6.61 11.52 10.22
N LEU A 349 -5.66 11.68 9.31
CA LEU A 349 -4.99 10.60 8.61
C LEU A 349 -3.47 10.78 8.63
N ILE A 350 -2.75 9.77 9.11
CA ILE A 350 -1.29 9.62 8.93
C ILE A 350 -1.07 8.66 7.77
N THR A 351 -0.31 9.04 6.75
CA THR A 351 -0.09 8.22 5.57
C THR A 351 1.26 8.48 4.92
N ASN A 352 1.78 7.54 4.11
CA ASN A 352 2.93 7.79 3.25
C ASN A 352 2.52 8.59 2.00
N PHE A 353 3.51 9.06 1.24
CA PHE A 353 3.27 9.54 -0.13
C PHE A 353 3.07 8.37 -1.08
N HIS A 354 2.05 8.46 -1.91
CA HIS A 354 1.58 7.37 -2.78
C HIS A 354 1.90 7.61 -4.26
N LEU A 355 1.88 6.54 -5.05
CA LEU A 355 2.09 6.56 -6.50
C LEU A 355 1.10 7.46 -7.24
N PRO A 356 1.54 8.07 -8.35
CA PRO A 356 0.63 8.60 -9.36
C PRO A 356 -0.38 7.53 -9.79
N ARG A 357 -1.61 7.92 -10.03
CA ARG A 357 -2.70 7.06 -10.53
C ARG A 357 -2.97 5.82 -9.67
N SER A 358 -2.76 5.89 -8.35
CA SER A 358 -3.03 4.80 -7.42
C SER A 358 -4.35 4.98 -6.66
N THR A 359 -4.94 3.86 -6.24
CA THR A 359 -6.14 3.87 -5.36
C THR A 359 -5.89 4.61 -4.07
N LEU A 360 -4.65 4.57 -3.58
CA LEU A 360 -4.23 5.21 -2.33
C LEU A 360 -4.18 6.74 -2.47
N LEU A 361 -3.64 7.26 -3.57
CA LEU A 361 -3.68 8.70 -3.85
C LEU A 361 -5.11 9.20 -4.02
N VAL A 362 -5.98 8.41 -4.66
CA VAL A 362 -7.41 8.70 -4.79
C VAL A 362 -8.09 8.80 -3.42
N LEU A 363 -7.79 7.88 -2.48
CA LEU A 363 -8.30 7.94 -1.11
C LEU A 363 -7.84 9.19 -0.38
N VAL A 364 -6.54 9.52 -0.44
CA VAL A 364 -5.99 10.72 0.19
C VAL A 364 -6.63 11.99 -0.41
N ALA A 365 -6.82 12.03 -1.72
CA ALA A 365 -7.52 13.12 -2.40
C ALA A 365 -9.01 13.18 -2.05
N ALA A 366 -9.65 12.05 -1.78
CA ALA A 366 -11.02 12.03 -1.26
C ALA A 366 -11.10 12.61 0.16
N PHE A 367 -10.06 12.38 0.99
CA PHE A 367 -10.00 12.83 2.38
C PHE A 367 -9.71 14.33 2.51
N ALA A 368 -8.78 14.87 1.73
CA ALA A 368 -8.30 16.24 1.90
C ALA A 368 -8.61 17.17 0.71
N GLY A 369 -9.31 16.67 -0.29
CA GLY A 369 -9.51 17.42 -1.53
C GLY A 369 -8.36 17.19 -2.53
N ARG A 370 -8.69 17.04 -3.81
CA ARG A 370 -7.71 16.75 -4.86
C ARG A 370 -6.67 17.86 -5.03
N ALA A 371 -7.11 19.11 -5.09
CA ALA A 371 -6.21 20.24 -5.36
C ALA A 371 -5.19 20.45 -4.22
N PRO A 372 -5.57 20.50 -2.93
CA PRO A 372 -4.63 20.58 -1.81
C PRO A 372 -3.65 19.40 -1.76
N VAL A 373 -4.12 18.18 -2.02
CA VAL A 373 -3.26 16.98 -2.03
C VAL A 373 -2.21 17.06 -3.15
N LEU A 374 -2.61 17.36 -4.38
CA LEU A 374 -1.66 17.47 -5.49
C LEU A 374 -0.69 18.64 -5.31
N ASP A 375 -1.11 19.73 -4.66
CA ASP A 375 -0.22 20.82 -4.30
C ASP A 375 0.80 20.41 -3.22
N ALA A 376 0.35 19.68 -2.19
CA ALA A 376 1.23 19.09 -1.18
C ALA A 376 2.25 18.12 -1.79
N TYR A 377 1.84 17.31 -2.78
CA TYR A 377 2.73 16.39 -3.49
C TYR A 377 3.76 17.13 -4.34
N ARG A 378 3.38 18.21 -5.04
CA ARG A 378 4.33 19.07 -5.78
C ARG A 378 5.36 19.69 -4.83
N HIS A 379 4.92 20.18 -3.67
CA HIS A 379 5.81 20.68 -2.62
C HIS A 379 6.76 19.58 -2.14
N ALA A 380 6.24 18.39 -1.84
CA ALA A 380 7.06 17.27 -1.38
C ALA A 380 8.14 16.88 -2.41
N VAL A 381 7.79 16.85 -3.71
CA VAL A 381 8.78 16.60 -4.78
C VAL A 381 9.82 17.72 -4.83
N ALA A 382 9.41 18.99 -4.80
CA ALA A 382 10.32 20.13 -4.85
C ALA A 382 11.24 20.20 -3.62
N ALA A 383 10.71 19.86 -2.44
CA ALA A 383 11.45 19.80 -1.17
C ALA A 383 12.19 18.46 -0.99
N ARG A 384 12.20 17.58 -2.01
CA ARG A 384 12.89 16.30 -2.02
C ARG A 384 12.51 15.39 -0.84
N TYR A 385 11.23 15.27 -0.56
CA TYR A 385 10.71 14.21 0.30
C TYR A 385 10.95 12.86 -0.35
N ARG A 386 11.04 11.82 0.47
CA ARG A 386 11.14 10.45 0.02
C ARG A 386 9.74 9.84 -0.10
N PHE A 387 9.53 9.03 -1.10
CA PHE A 387 8.21 8.51 -1.46
C PHE A 387 8.10 7.02 -1.20
N TYR A 388 6.88 6.50 -1.09
CA TYR A 388 6.47 5.11 -0.91
C TYR A 388 6.74 4.51 0.48
N SER A 389 6.87 3.16 0.54
CA SER A 389 6.85 2.37 1.76
C SER A 389 7.91 2.78 2.79
N TYR A 390 9.12 3.07 2.34
CA TYR A 390 10.23 3.52 3.18
C TYR A 390 10.45 5.04 3.13
N GLY A 391 9.57 5.74 2.43
CA GLY A 391 9.63 7.18 2.29
C GLY A 391 9.20 7.92 3.55
N ASP A 392 8.84 9.18 3.35
CA ASP A 392 8.38 10.09 4.40
C ASP A 392 6.85 10.01 4.54
N ALA A 393 6.28 10.73 5.49
CA ALA A 393 4.88 10.66 5.82
C ALA A 393 4.15 12.01 5.66
N MET A 394 2.82 11.95 5.68
CA MET A 394 1.91 13.09 5.82
C MET A 394 1.03 12.90 7.04
N LEU A 395 0.72 13.97 7.74
CA LEU A 395 -0.40 14.09 8.68
C LEU A 395 -1.41 15.05 8.07
N ILE A 396 -2.63 14.56 7.84
CA ILE A 396 -3.73 15.34 7.28
C ILE A 396 -4.79 15.51 8.36
N GLN A 397 -5.09 16.73 8.75
CA GLN A 397 -5.99 17.06 9.85
C GLN A 397 -6.95 18.22 9.56
#